data_abef36db971ebf8c25dfb90acabb7725
#
_entry.id   abef36db971ebf8c25dfb90acabb7725
#
_cell.length_a   1.000
_cell.length_b   1.000
_cell.length_c   1.000
_cell.angle_alpha   90.00
_cell.angle_beta   90.00
_cell.angle_gamma   90.00
#
_symmetry.space_group_name_H-M   'P 1'
#
loop_
_entity.id
_entity.type
_entity.pdbx_description
1 polymer ?
#
loop_
_entity_poly.entity_id
_entity_poly.type
_entity_poly.pdbx_seq_one_letter_code
_entity_poly.pdbx_strand_id
1 'polypeptide(L)'
;LRRKKPMAIFKRSGKKDMPEIGTSSDIVFMFLFFFMVTTQMRSTEVKVKVKLPSVTEVAKLERKDLASYIYIGSPNAQYQGQYGTDARIQLNDSFKTVDDIRDFIASEREAMSEADRQLMTVSIKADRDVRMGIVTDVKQELRRCSALKIMYAANRDQNK
;
A
#
# COMPACT_ATOMS: atom_id res chain seq x y z
N LEU A 1 -35.62 -75.14 41.24
CA LEU A 1 -34.77 -74.93 40.05
C LEU A 1 -35.15 -73.66 39.33
N ARG A 2 -34.56 -72.58 39.73
CA ARG A 2 -34.77 -71.29 39.07
C ARG A 2 -33.49 -70.92 38.35
N ARG A 3 -33.55 -70.96 37.07
CA ARG A 3 -32.51 -70.41 36.21
C ARG A 3 -32.57 -68.86 36.23
N LYS A 4 -31.59 -68.26 36.82
CA LYS A 4 -31.40 -66.81 36.69
C LYS A 4 -30.84 -66.52 35.32
N LYS A 5 -31.58 -65.75 34.56
CA LYS A 5 -31.10 -65.16 33.30
C LYS A 5 -30.00 -64.16 33.62
N PRO A 6 -28.87 -64.17 32.89
CA PRO A 6 -27.89 -63.12 33.02
C PRO A 6 -28.47 -61.85 32.40
N MET A 7 -28.49 -60.78 33.16
CA MET A 7 -28.78 -59.46 32.64
C MET A 7 -27.72 -59.11 31.62
N ALA A 8 -28.18 -58.85 30.42
CA ALA A 8 -27.32 -58.28 29.41
C ALA A 8 -26.93 -56.87 29.89
N ILE A 9 -25.65 -56.70 30.19
CA ILE A 9 -25.07 -55.41 30.44
C ILE A 9 -25.02 -54.73 29.08
N PHE A 10 -25.94 -53.77 28.88
CA PHE A 10 -25.85 -52.83 27.80
C PHE A 10 -24.59 -52.00 28.03
N LYS A 11 -23.54 -52.36 27.35
CA LYS A 11 -22.36 -51.53 27.24
C LYS A 11 -22.80 -50.28 26.49
N ARG A 12 -23.09 -49.22 27.23
CA ARG A 12 -23.20 -47.90 26.62
C ARG A 12 -21.94 -47.69 25.86
N SER A 13 -22.05 -47.78 24.56
CA SER A 13 -21.05 -47.26 23.64
C SER A 13 -20.80 -45.83 24.02
N GLY A 14 -19.66 -45.54 24.58
CA GLY A 14 -19.25 -44.21 24.87
C GLY A 14 -19.45 -43.39 23.60
N LYS A 15 -20.28 -42.39 23.73
CA LYS A 15 -20.36 -41.32 22.73
C LYS A 15 -18.93 -40.83 22.56
N LYS A 16 -18.29 -41.23 21.49
CA LYS A 16 -17.09 -40.55 21.06
C LYS A 16 -17.52 -39.14 20.83
N ASP A 17 -17.14 -38.28 21.75
CA ASP A 17 -17.21 -36.86 21.50
C ASP A 17 -16.43 -36.61 20.23
N MET A 18 -17.16 -36.45 19.14
CA MET A 18 -16.54 -35.97 17.91
C MET A 18 -15.93 -34.63 18.26
N PRO A 19 -14.63 -34.43 18.01
CA PRO A 19 -14.06 -33.12 18.18
C PRO A 19 -14.92 -32.16 17.39
N GLU A 20 -15.38 -31.12 18.03
CA GLU A 20 -16.21 -30.10 17.43
C GLU A 20 -15.46 -29.50 16.24
N ILE A 21 -15.73 -30.07 15.08
CA ILE A 21 -15.16 -29.59 13.79
C ILE A 21 -15.55 -28.13 13.57
N GLY A 22 -16.67 -27.70 14.17
CA GLY A 22 -17.12 -26.30 14.15
C GLY A 22 -16.13 -25.30 14.76
N THR A 23 -15.49 -25.64 15.87
CA THR A 23 -14.54 -24.75 16.55
C THR A 23 -13.25 -24.58 15.76
N SER A 24 -12.74 -25.64 15.16
CA SER A 24 -11.55 -25.58 14.32
C SER A 24 -11.80 -24.83 13.01
N SER A 25 -12.98 -25.02 12.43
CA SER A 25 -13.40 -24.30 11.21
C SER A 25 -13.57 -22.81 11.48
N ASP A 26 -14.09 -22.43 12.62
CA ASP A 26 -14.28 -21.04 13.04
C ASP A 26 -12.92 -20.34 13.26
N ILE A 27 -11.97 -21.03 13.90
CA ILE A 27 -10.61 -20.52 14.06
C ILE A 27 -9.93 -20.30 12.71
N VAL A 28 -10.04 -21.23 11.79
CA VAL A 28 -9.49 -21.08 10.43
C VAL A 28 -10.16 -19.94 9.69
N PHE A 29 -11.48 -19.79 9.82
CA PHE A 29 -12.23 -18.68 9.22
C PHE A 29 -11.80 -17.34 9.81
N MET A 30 -11.64 -17.25 11.13
CA MET A 30 -11.14 -16.05 11.79
C MET A 30 -9.72 -15.70 11.36
N PHE A 31 -8.83 -16.68 11.20
CA PHE A 31 -7.49 -16.45 10.65
C PHE A 31 -7.55 -15.96 9.20
N LEU A 32 -8.37 -16.56 8.36
CA LEU A 32 -8.55 -16.12 6.97
C LEU A 32 -9.11 -14.69 6.92
N PHE A 33 -10.09 -14.38 7.74
CA PHE A 33 -10.65 -13.03 7.86
C PHE A 33 -9.59 -12.03 8.35
N PHE A 34 -8.84 -12.39 9.37
CA PHE A 34 -7.75 -11.56 9.88
C PHE A 34 -6.68 -11.33 8.82
N PHE A 35 -6.24 -12.36 8.10
CA PHE A 35 -5.32 -12.22 6.99
C PHE A 35 -5.91 -11.37 5.86
N MET A 36 -7.18 -11.54 5.53
CA MET A 36 -7.86 -10.72 4.53
C MET A 36 -7.86 -9.24 4.92
N VAL A 37 -8.14 -8.92 6.17
CA VAL A 37 -8.15 -7.53 6.69
C VAL A 37 -6.72 -6.96 6.75
N THR A 38 -5.73 -7.76 7.17
CA THR A 38 -4.33 -7.32 7.25
C THR A 38 -3.64 -7.27 5.89
N THR A 39 -4.11 -8.05 4.92
CA THR A 39 -3.61 -8.06 3.54
C THR A 39 -4.30 -7.00 2.67
N GLN A 40 -5.16 -6.18 3.26
CA GLN A 40 -5.60 -4.98 2.56
C GLN A 40 -4.35 -4.19 2.18
N MET A 41 -4.05 -4.24 0.88
CA MET A 41 -2.97 -3.48 0.28
C MET A 41 -2.97 -2.08 0.86
N ARG A 42 -1.84 -1.65 1.39
CA ARG A 42 -1.64 -0.25 1.73
C ARG A 42 -1.85 0.58 0.47
N SER A 43 -3.10 0.91 0.21
CA SER A 43 -3.40 1.93 -0.79
C SER A 43 -3.03 3.26 -0.14
N THR A 44 -1.96 3.87 -0.62
CA THR A 44 -1.57 5.21 -0.21
C THR A 44 -2.75 6.15 -0.48
N GLU A 45 -3.31 6.72 0.59
CA GLU A 45 -4.35 7.71 0.46
C GLU A 45 -3.77 8.99 -0.11
N VAL A 46 -4.21 9.36 -1.30
CA VAL A 46 -3.75 10.60 -1.95
C VAL A 46 -4.46 11.79 -1.30
N LYS A 47 -3.74 12.51 -0.46
CA LYS A 47 -4.23 13.67 0.32
C LYS A 47 -4.13 14.99 -0.45
N VAL A 48 -3.51 14.97 -1.62
CA VAL A 48 -3.37 16.13 -2.48
C VAL A 48 -4.23 15.99 -3.74
N LYS A 49 -4.72 17.11 -4.24
CA LYS A 49 -5.37 17.15 -5.56
C LYS A 49 -4.29 17.06 -6.62
N VAL A 50 -4.32 16.01 -7.42
CA VAL A 50 -3.38 15.82 -8.51
C VAL A 50 -4.17 15.64 -9.81
N LYS A 51 -4.30 16.73 -10.56
CA LYS A 51 -4.72 16.70 -11.96
C LYS A 51 -3.48 16.54 -12.80
N LEU A 52 -3.22 15.33 -13.23
CA LEU A 52 -2.06 15.05 -14.06
C LEU A 52 -2.15 15.81 -15.38
N PRO A 53 -1.04 16.40 -15.84
CA PRO A 53 -1.00 17.00 -17.17
C PRO A 53 -1.21 15.93 -18.23
N SER A 54 -1.97 16.27 -19.27
CA SER A 54 -2.13 15.39 -20.41
C SER A 54 -0.90 15.47 -21.31
N VAL A 55 -0.41 14.33 -21.73
CA VAL A 55 0.68 14.21 -22.68
C VAL A 55 0.34 13.17 -23.75
N THR A 56 0.90 13.36 -24.93
CA THR A 56 0.63 12.50 -26.08
C THR A 56 1.24 11.12 -25.93
N GLU A 57 2.37 11.03 -25.24
CA GLU A 57 3.07 9.77 -24.98
C GLU A 57 3.28 9.56 -23.48
N VAL A 58 2.85 8.42 -22.99
CA VAL A 58 3.05 7.97 -21.60
C VAL A 58 3.85 6.69 -21.60
N ALA A 59 5.05 6.75 -21.03
CA ALA A 59 5.82 5.56 -20.75
C ALA A 59 5.12 4.77 -19.61
N LYS A 60 4.78 3.52 -19.89
CA LYS A 60 4.18 2.63 -18.88
C LYS A 60 5.27 2.06 -17.98
N LEU A 61 5.08 2.15 -16.68
CA LEU A 61 5.93 1.44 -15.71
C LEU A 61 5.79 -0.07 -15.90
N GLU A 62 6.88 -0.73 -16.23
CA GLU A 62 6.91 -2.18 -16.42
C GLU A 62 6.77 -2.91 -15.08
N ARG A 63 7.37 -2.37 -14.01
CA ARG A 63 7.33 -2.94 -12.66
C ARG A 63 6.88 -1.89 -11.64
N LYS A 64 5.61 -1.98 -11.27
CA LYS A 64 5.00 -1.08 -10.28
C LYS A 64 5.47 -1.33 -8.85
N ASP A 65 5.93 -2.52 -8.56
CA ASP A 65 6.47 -2.95 -7.27
C ASP A 65 7.80 -2.24 -6.93
N LEU A 66 8.52 -1.76 -7.93
CA LEU A 66 9.77 -1.01 -7.76
C LEU A 66 9.57 0.51 -7.81
N ALA A 67 8.35 0.97 -7.92
CA ALA A 67 8.03 2.38 -8.03
C ALA A 67 7.68 2.99 -6.68
N SER A 68 8.44 3.99 -6.26
CA SER A 68 8.10 4.86 -5.13
C SER A 68 7.43 6.11 -5.64
N TYR A 69 6.33 6.50 -5.01
CA TYR A 69 5.50 7.60 -5.49
C TYR A 69 5.67 8.86 -4.63
N ILE A 70 5.89 9.98 -5.30
CA ILE A 70 5.90 11.32 -4.70
C ILE A 70 4.74 12.10 -5.30
N TYR A 71 3.83 12.57 -4.46
CA TYR A 71 2.71 13.39 -4.86
C TYR A 71 2.96 14.85 -4.53
N ILE A 72 2.70 15.74 -5.47
CA ILE A 72 2.86 17.17 -5.29
C ILE A 72 1.58 17.86 -5.74
N GLY A 73 0.93 18.55 -4.82
CA GLY A 73 -0.31 19.27 -5.12
C GLY A 73 -0.88 19.97 -3.90
N SER A 74 -1.94 20.72 -4.11
CA SER A 74 -2.67 21.36 -3.01
C SER A 74 -3.42 20.31 -2.19
N PRO A 75 -3.49 20.46 -0.85
CA PRO A 75 -4.24 19.55 0.01
C PRO A 75 -5.70 19.43 -0.40
N ASN A 76 -6.29 18.26 -0.22
CA ASN A 76 -7.72 18.05 -0.40
C ASN A 76 -8.51 18.93 0.60
N ALA A 77 -9.76 19.23 0.28
CA ALA A 77 -10.60 20.14 1.07
C ALA A 77 -10.64 19.81 2.58
N GLN A 78 -10.63 18.52 2.92
CA GLN A 78 -10.64 18.06 4.32
C GLN A 78 -9.35 18.39 5.09
N TYR A 79 -8.22 18.55 4.40
CA TYR A 79 -6.92 18.87 4.99
C TYR A 79 -6.53 20.34 4.89
N GLN A 80 -7.25 21.13 4.09
CA GLN A 80 -6.93 22.56 3.88
C GLN A 80 -7.04 23.39 5.16
N GLY A 81 -7.93 23.02 6.06
CA GLY A 81 -8.06 23.69 7.36
C GLY A 81 -6.81 23.61 8.23
N GLN A 82 -6.05 22.53 8.11
CA GLN A 82 -4.86 22.27 8.92
C GLN A 82 -3.56 22.63 8.18
N TYR A 83 -3.49 22.42 6.87
CA TYR A 83 -2.26 22.52 6.08
C TYR A 83 -2.27 23.69 5.08
N GLY A 84 -3.39 24.41 4.95
CA GLY A 84 -3.55 25.50 4.00
C GLY A 84 -3.83 25.04 2.57
N THR A 85 -3.79 25.97 1.63
CA THR A 85 -4.09 25.74 0.21
C THR A 85 -2.85 25.65 -0.67
N ASP A 86 -1.67 25.92 -0.12
CA ASP A 86 -0.40 25.87 -0.85
C ASP A 86 -0.04 24.45 -1.23
N ALA A 87 0.69 24.32 -2.34
CA ALA A 87 1.16 23.03 -2.81
C ALA A 87 2.09 22.38 -1.78
N ARG A 88 1.81 21.13 -1.47
CA ARG A 88 2.54 20.30 -0.51
C ARG A 88 3.08 19.04 -1.18
N ILE A 89 4.14 18.50 -0.61
CA ILE A 89 4.71 17.22 -0.99
C ILE A 89 4.14 16.17 -0.06
N GLN A 90 3.62 15.09 -0.64
CA GLN A 90 3.18 13.90 0.09
C GLN A 90 4.11 12.74 -0.23
N LEU A 91 4.70 12.19 0.80
CA LEU A 91 5.49 10.95 0.77
C LEU A 91 4.71 9.88 1.54
N ASN A 92 4.35 8.78 0.88
CA ASN A 92 3.41 7.81 1.41
C ASN A 92 2.10 8.47 1.88
N ASP A 93 1.74 8.34 3.15
CA ASP A 93 0.48 8.86 3.71
C ASP A 93 0.64 10.19 4.47
N SER A 94 1.80 10.84 4.39
CA SER A 94 2.12 12.02 5.18
C SER A 94 2.59 13.18 4.32
N PHE A 95 2.19 14.38 4.71
CA PHE A 95 2.78 15.61 4.18
C PHE A 95 4.20 15.77 4.73
N LYS A 96 5.13 16.01 3.86
CA LYS A 96 6.56 16.08 4.15
C LYS A 96 7.20 17.28 3.44
N THR A 97 8.45 17.55 3.81
CA THR A 97 9.26 18.59 3.18
C THR A 97 10.23 17.99 2.17
N VAL A 98 10.94 18.83 1.42
CA VAL A 98 11.97 18.41 0.48
C VAL A 98 13.10 17.67 1.21
N ASP A 99 13.45 18.09 2.42
CA ASP A 99 14.53 17.48 3.21
C ASP A 99 14.21 16.04 3.64
N ASP A 100 12.93 15.75 3.86
CA ASP A 100 12.46 14.41 4.23
C ASP A 100 12.59 13.38 3.09
N ILE A 101 12.80 13.84 1.85
CA ILE A 101 12.95 12.95 0.69
C ILE A 101 14.15 12.01 0.85
N ARG A 102 15.22 12.47 1.46
CA ARG A 102 16.40 11.65 1.70
C ARG A 102 16.09 10.45 2.58
N ASP A 103 15.42 10.67 3.69
CA ASP A 103 15.03 9.60 4.61
C ASP A 103 13.99 8.66 3.99
N PHE A 104 13.07 9.22 3.21
CA PHE A 104 12.10 8.45 2.44
C PHE A 104 12.77 7.50 1.45
N ILE A 105 13.70 8.00 0.63
CA ILE A 105 14.43 7.18 -0.33
C ILE A 105 15.28 6.12 0.35
N ALA A 106 15.91 6.45 1.47
CA ALA A 106 16.68 5.50 2.25
C ALA A 106 15.80 4.35 2.77
N SER A 107 14.65 4.65 3.34
CA SER A 107 13.70 3.66 3.84
C SER A 107 13.11 2.78 2.73
N GLU A 108 12.79 3.36 1.59
CA GLU A 108 12.31 2.61 0.41
C GLU A 108 13.37 1.64 -0.12
N ARG A 109 14.63 2.06 -0.15
CA ARG A 109 15.75 1.18 -0.56
C ARG A 109 15.99 0.06 0.43
N GLU A 110 15.88 0.30 1.72
CA GLU A 110 16.03 -0.73 2.74
C GLU A 110 14.93 -1.79 2.66
N ALA A 111 13.72 -1.39 2.27
CA ALA A 111 12.60 -2.30 2.06
C ALA A 111 12.74 -3.16 0.80
N MET A 112 13.61 -2.80 -0.13
CA MET A 112 13.85 -3.54 -1.37
C MET A 112 15.01 -4.51 -1.24
N SER A 113 14.99 -5.60 -2.04
CA SER A 113 16.13 -6.48 -2.18
C SER A 113 17.33 -5.74 -2.79
N GLU A 114 18.55 -6.20 -2.53
CA GLU A 114 19.76 -5.55 -3.00
C GLU A 114 19.83 -5.46 -4.55
N ALA A 115 19.34 -6.48 -5.23
CA ALA A 115 19.21 -6.50 -6.68
C ALA A 115 18.20 -5.47 -7.20
N ASP A 116 17.09 -5.27 -6.49
CA ASP A 116 16.02 -4.36 -6.89
C ASP A 116 16.34 -2.90 -6.61
N ARG A 117 17.23 -2.60 -5.66
CA ARG A 117 17.64 -1.24 -5.31
C ARG A 117 18.16 -0.43 -6.50
N GLN A 118 18.85 -1.08 -7.42
CA GLN A 118 19.35 -0.44 -8.64
C GLN A 118 18.24 -0.16 -9.66
N LEU A 119 17.14 -0.90 -9.58
CA LEU A 119 16.00 -0.77 -10.47
C LEU A 119 14.92 0.16 -9.90
N MET A 120 15.10 0.66 -8.69
CA MET A 120 14.17 1.58 -8.05
C MET A 120 13.86 2.77 -8.95
N THR A 121 12.58 2.99 -9.18
CA THR A 121 12.08 4.10 -9.99
C THR A 121 11.23 5.02 -9.12
N VAL A 122 11.49 6.30 -9.16
CA VAL A 122 10.70 7.31 -8.46
C VAL A 122 9.71 7.93 -9.44
N SER A 123 8.42 7.77 -9.17
CA SER A 123 7.35 8.37 -9.97
C SER A 123 6.84 9.64 -9.29
N ILE A 124 7.06 10.76 -9.92
CA ILE A 124 6.56 12.07 -9.47
C ILE A 124 5.19 12.31 -10.10
N LYS A 125 4.18 12.46 -9.26
CA LYS A 125 2.82 12.82 -9.64
C LYS A 125 2.55 14.26 -9.18
N ALA A 126 2.84 15.21 -10.04
CA ALA A 126 2.60 16.63 -9.77
C ALA A 126 1.28 17.09 -10.39
N ASP A 127 0.56 17.92 -9.65
CA ASP A 127 -0.61 18.61 -10.19
C ASP A 127 -0.18 19.64 -11.24
N ARG A 128 -1.05 19.89 -12.20
CA ARG A 128 -0.83 20.85 -13.30
C ARG A 128 -0.50 22.25 -12.79
N ASP A 129 -1.13 22.66 -11.70
CA ASP A 129 -1.04 24.01 -11.17
C ASP A 129 0.10 24.21 -10.17
N VAL A 130 0.93 23.19 -9.95
CA VAL A 130 2.07 23.25 -9.04
C VAL A 130 3.20 24.10 -9.63
N ARG A 131 3.81 24.93 -8.78
CA ARG A 131 4.99 25.71 -9.17
C ARG A 131 6.15 24.79 -9.54
N MET A 132 6.74 25.02 -10.69
CA MET A 132 7.88 24.23 -11.18
C MET A 132 9.09 24.26 -10.24
N GLY A 133 9.22 25.32 -9.42
CA GLY A 133 10.27 25.40 -8.41
C GLY A 133 10.25 24.21 -7.44
N ILE A 134 9.09 23.85 -6.93
CA ILE A 134 8.92 22.71 -5.99
C ILE A 134 9.32 21.40 -6.67
N VAL A 135 8.90 21.19 -7.91
CA VAL A 135 9.25 20.00 -8.69
C VAL A 135 10.75 19.94 -8.93
N THR A 136 11.39 21.08 -9.22
CA THR A 136 12.83 21.17 -9.41
C THR A 136 13.61 20.86 -8.14
N ASP A 137 13.16 21.37 -6.99
CA ASP A 137 13.77 21.08 -5.69
C ASP A 137 13.68 19.60 -5.35
N VAL A 138 12.52 18.98 -5.56
CA VAL A 138 12.34 17.54 -5.42
C VAL A 138 13.30 16.75 -6.32
N LYS A 139 13.45 17.14 -7.57
CA LYS A 139 14.40 16.51 -8.51
C LYS A 139 15.83 16.63 -8.05
N GLN A 140 16.23 17.80 -7.56
CA GLN A 140 17.60 18.01 -7.07
C GLN A 140 17.90 17.14 -5.88
N GLU A 141 16.96 17.03 -4.94
CA GLU A 141 17.12 16.18 -3.75
C GLU A 141 17.18 14.69 -4.15
N LEU A 142 16.34 14.25 -5.08
CA LEU A 142 16.41 12.89 -5.62
C LEU A 142 17.76 12.58 -6.28
N ARG A 143 18.34 13.53 -7.00
CA ARG A 143 19.68 13.39 -7.56
C ARG A 143 20.75 13.28 -6.49
N ARG A 144 20.65 14.07 -5.43
CA ARG A 144 21.56 14.00 -4.27
C ARG A 144 21.50 12.64 -3.57
N CYS A 145 20.31 12.02 -3.55
CA CYS A 145 20.11 10.68 -3.01
C CYS A 145 20.47 9.55 -4.01
N SER A 146 21.01 9.89 -5.17
CA SER A 146 21.30 8.93 -6.26
C SER A 146 20.06 8.16 -6.75
N ALA A 147 18.87 8.73 -6.59
CA ALA A 147 17.63 8.21 -7.17
C ALA A 147 17.47 8.76 -8.60
N LEU A 148 18.25 8.20 -9.54
CA LEU A 148 18.39 8.75 -10.89
C LEU A 148 17.27 8.35 -11.85
N LYS A 149 16.55 7.28 -11.54
CA LYS A 149 15.42 6.81 -12.34
C LYS A 149 14.14 7.54 -11.95
N ILE A 150 13.90 8.67 -12.57
CA ILE A 150 12.76 9.53 -12.28
C ILE A 150 11.77 9.46 -13.44
N MET A 151 10.52 9.18 -13.14
CA MET A 151 9.42 9.23 -14.08
C MET A 151 8.40 10.29 -13.66
N TYR A 152 7.82 10.96 -14.64
CA TYR A 152 6.68 11.85 -14.42
C TYR A 152 5.42 11.14 -14.82
N ALA A 153 4.46 11.07 -13.91
CA ALA A 153 3.14 10.56 -14.23
C ALA A 153 2.33 11.64 -14.94
N ALA A 154 1.74 11.28 -16.06
CA ALA A 154 0.88 12.14 -16.84
C ALA A 154 -0.31 11.33 -17.38
N ASN A 155 -1.44 11.97 -17.61
CA ASN A 155 -2.57 11.34 -18.27
C ASN A 155 -2.36 11.35 -19.79
N ARG A 156 -2.72 10.25 -20.43
CA ARG A 156 -2.75 10.18 -21.88
C ARG A 156 -3.95 10.99 -22.39
N ASP A 157 -3.72 11.90 -23.33
CA ASP A 157 -4.82 12.56 -24.03
C ASP A 157 -5.62 11.52 -24.81
N GLN A 158 -6.88 11.33 -24.42
CA GLN A 158 -7.79 10.41 -25.10
C GLN A 158 -8.50 11.06 -26.30
N ASN A 159 -8.13 12.29 -26.65
CA ASN A 159 -8.70 12.99 -27.81
C ASN A 159 -7.78 12.81 -29.03
N LYS A 160 -7.98 11.70 -29.69
CA LYS A 160 -7.71 11.54 -31.12
C LYS A 160 -8.73 10.60 -31.73
#